data_25398ad1a4e8fd39cc55959181a089fc
#
_entry.id   25398ad1a4e8fd39cc55959181a089fc
#
_cell.length_a   1.000
_cell.length_b   1.000
_cell.length_c   1.000
_cell.angle_alpha   90.00
_cell.angle_beta   90.00
_cell.angle_gamma   90.00
#
_symmetry.space_group_name_H-M   'P 1'
#
loop_
_entity.id
_entity.type
_entity.pdbx_description
1 polymer ?
#
loop_
_entity_poly.entity_id
_entity_poly.type
_entity_poly.pdbx_seq_one_letter_code
_entity_poly.pdbx_strand_id
1 'polypeptide(L)'
;KEFDGEARKAINMAIKTYTWHFLLVPKSDTMGYDITTKMQAYAPSYISENKKVTEDMEAVHNVWMESYKGAIFEANYVAGSKNSAGKSKSGRLLQNGCEYMIRIGRCATCYECLHYYYDNSKASNGGPVRFFDSNKNELSY
;
A
#
# COMPACT_ATOMS: atom_id res chain seq x y z
N LYS A 1 -16.43 -0.51 11.55
CA LYS A 1 -15.43 0.36 12.18
C LYS A 1 -14.48 0.92 11.15
N GLU A 2 -14.32 2.22 11.12
CA GLU A 2 -13.40 2.87 10.20
C GLU A 2 -11.95 2.66 10.63
N PHE A 3 -11.07 2.43 9.66
CA PHE A 3 -9.64 2.44 9.91
C PHE A 3 -9.14 3.86 10.13
N ASP A 4 -8.05 3.98 10.89
CA ASP A 4 -7.34 5.24 11.03
C ASP A 4 -6.87 5.76 9.66
N GLY A 5 -6.77 7.10 9.53
CA GLY A 5 -6.35 7.73 8.28
C GLY A 5 -4.98 7.26 7.79
N GLU A 6 -4.02 7.11 8.69
CA GLU A 6 -2.70 6.62 8.30
C GLU A 6 -2.73 5.17 7.83
N ALA A 7 -3.56 4.33 8.46
CA ALA A 7 -3.75 2.96 7.99
C ALA A 7 -4.36 2.93 6.59
N ARG A 8 -5.38 3.77 6.34
CA ARG A 8 -5.99 3.87 5.01
C ARG A 8 -4.99 4.32 3.94
N LYS A 9 -4.13 5.30 4.26
CA LYS A 9 -3.09 5.76 3.34
C LYS A 9 -2.11 4.63 2.99
N ALA A 10 -1.69 3.84 3.97
CA ALA A 10 -0.81 2.70 3.73
C ALA A 10 -1.46 1.67 2.81
N ILE A 11 -2.71 1.34 3.07
CA ILE A 11 -3.48 0.39 2.26
C ILE A 11 -3.62 0.93 0.82
N ASN A 12 -3.96 2.21 0.68
CA ASN A 12 -4.11 2.83 -0.64
C ASN A 12 -2.80 2.84 -1.43
N MET A 13 -1.68 3.09 -0.77
CA MET A 13 -0.36 3.04 -1.39
C MET A 13 -0.03 1.63 -1.89
N ALA A 14 -0.31 0.62 -1.08
CA ALA A 14 -0.10 -0.78 -1.48
C ALA A 14 -0.96 -1.15 -2.70
N ILE A 15 -2.23 -0.78 -2.68
CA ILE A 15 -3.16 -1.05 -3.79
C ILE A 15 -2.68 -0.35 -5.06
N LYS A 16 -2.27 0.91 -4.96
CA LYS A 16 -1.78 1.68 -6.10
C LYS A 16 -0.53 1.01 -6.71
N THR A 17 0.41 0.62 -5.88
CA THR A 17 1.66 -0.01 -6.32
C THR A 17 1.38 -1.37 -6.96
N TYR A 18 0.54 -2.18 -6.33
CA TYR A 18 0.11 -3.48 -6.86
C TYR A 18 -0.53 -3.33 -8.24
N THR A 19 -1.45 -2.38 -8.36
CA THR A 19 -2.16 -2.13 -9.60
C THR A 19 -1.21 -1.72 -10.72
N TRP A 20 -0.30 -0.79 -10.46
CA TRP A 20 0.67 -0.35 -11.46
C TRP A 20 1.63 -1.48 -11.86
N HIS A 21 2.04 -2.32 -10.91
CA HIS A 21 2.88 -3.46 -11.23
C HIS A 21 2.22 -4.36 -12.29
N PHE A 22 0.95 -4.69 -12.10
CA PHE A 22 0.24 -5.58 -13.04
C PHE A 22 -0.16 -4.90 -14.34
N LEU A 23 -0.27 -3.57 -14.37
CA LEU A 23 -0.45 -2.84 -15.63
C LEU A 23 0.83 -2.84 -16.47
N LEU A 24 2.00 -2.78 -15.80
CA LEU A 24 3.29 -2.78 -16.50
C LEU A 24 3.77 -4.20 -16.86
N VAL A 25 3.45 -5.19 -16.03
CA VAL A 25 3.90 -6.57 -16.18
C VAL A 25 2.70 -7.51 -16.03
N PRO A 26 1.79 -7.57 -17.02
CA PRO A 26 0.62 -8.44 -16.92
C PRO A 26 1.05 -9.91 -16.90
N LYS A 27 0.46 -10.69 -15.99
CA LYS A 27 0.74 -12.12 -15.87
C LYS A 27 0.09 -12.91 -17.01
N SER A 28 -1.06 -12.44 -17.47
CA SER A 28 -1.79 -13.01 -18.59
C SER A 28 -2.86 -12.02 -19.02
N ASP A 29 -3.49 -12.26 -20.17
CA ASP A 29 -4.58 -11.41 -20.66
C ASP A 29 -5.76 -11.36 -19.70
N THR A 30 -5.97 -12.43 -18.93
CA THR A 30 -7.04 -12.49 -17.94
C THR A 30 -6.70 -11.75 -16.65
N MET A 31 -5.43 -11.53 -16.37
CA MET A 31 -5.00 -10.87 -15.12
C MET A 31 -5.26 -9.36 -15.11
N GLY A 32 -5.17 -8.69 -16.25
CA GLY A 32 -5.57 -7.29 -16.35
C GLY A 32 -7.03 -7.08 -15.97
N TYR A 33 -7.86 -8.04 -16.28
CA TYR A 33 -9.26 -8.07 -15.91
C TYR A 33 -9.45 -8.14 -14.39
N ASP A 34 -8.71 -9.00 -13.70
CA ASP A 34 -8.79 -9.15 -12.26
C ASP A 34 -8.34 -7.88 -11.52
N ILE A 35 -7.33 -7.20 -12.00
CA ILE A 35 -6.85 -5.95 -11.41
C ILE A 35 -7.95 -4.89 -11.47
N THR A 36 -8.61 -4.75 -12.60
CA THR A 36 -9.72 -3.80 -12.77
C THR A 36 -10.84 -4.11 -11.79
N THR A 37 -11.19 -5.38 -11.61
CA THR A 37 -12.20 -5.82 -10.66
C THR A 37 -11.80 -5.48 -9.22
N LYS A 38 -10.55 -5.73 -8.83
CA LYS A 38 -10.04 -5.38 -7.50
C LYS A 38 -10.09 -3.89 -7.24
N MET A 39 -9.72 -3.07 -8.20
CA MET A 39 -9.83 -1.62 -8.07
C MET A 39 -11.27 -1.16 -7.93
N GLN A 40 -12.18 -1.72 -8.72
CA GLN A 40 -13.59 -1.40 -8.63
C GLN A 40 -14.20 -1.84 -7.30
N ALA A 41 -13.80 -2.99 -6.79
CA ALA A 41 -14.28 -3.46 -5.49
C ALA A 41 -13.84 -2.57 -4.34
N TYR A 42 -12.67 -1.92 -4.46
CA TYR A 42 -12.14 -1.05 -3.42
C TYR A 42 -12.62 0.39 -3.56
N ALA A 43 -12.71 0.91 -4.79
CA ALA A 43 -12.66 2.34 -5.01
C ALA A 43 -13.99 3.11 -5.19
N PRO A 44 -14.97 2.69 -5.99
CA PRO A 44 -15.89 3.71 -6.51
C PRO A 44 -16.99 4.17 -5.56
N SER A 45 -17.70 3.29 -4.91
CA SER A 45 -18.81 3.71 -4.04
C SER A 45 -18.33 4.23 -2.70
N TYR A 46 -17.22 3.70 -2.21
CA TYR A 46 -16.66 4.06 -0.92
C TYR A 46 -16.04 5.45 -0.95
N ILE A 47 -15.35 5.79 -2.04
CA ILE A 47 -14.72 7.10 -2.20
C ILE A 47 -15.76 8.21 -2.36
N SER A 48 -16.82 7.98 -3.13
CA SER A 48 -17.84 8.99 -3.38
C SER A 48 -18.66 9.32 -2.13
N GLU A 49 -18.75 8.40 -1.17
CA GLU A 49 -19.58 8.56 0.02
C GLU A 49 -18.80 8.98 1.27
N ASN A 50 -17.47 8.90 1.25
CA ASN A 50 -16.66 9.16 2.45
C ASN A 50 -15.56 10.18 2.16
N LYS A 51 -15.78 11.41 2.65
CA LYS A 51 -14.84 12.51 2.46
C LYS A 51 -13.45 12.23 3.03
N LYS A 52 -13.37 11.55 4.19
CA LYS A 52 -12.08 11.19 4.79
C LYS A 52 -11.26 10.26 3.90
N VAL A 53 -11.91 9.27 3.30
CA VAL A 53 -11.22 8.35 2.39
C VAL A 53 -10.67 9.10 1.19
N THR A 54 -11.46 10.02 0.64
CA THR A 54 -11.02 10.86 -0.48
C THR A 54 -9.80 11.69 -0.11
N GLU A 55 -9.83 12.36 1.06
CA GLU A 55 -8.71 13.16 1.55
C GLU A 55 -7.45 12.32 1.76
N ASP A 56 -7.60 11.13 2.33
CA ASP A 56 -6.47 10.22 2.55
C ASP A 56 -5.87 9.73 1.24
N MET A 57 -6.70 9.46 0.24
CA MET A 57 -6.22 9.08 -1.08
C MET A 57 -5.49 10.23 -1.77
N GLU A 58 -6.02 11.44 -1.65
CA GLU A 58 -5.39 12.63 -2.20
C GLU A 58 -4.02 12.88 -1.56
N ALA A 59 -3.90 12.64 -0.25
CA ALA A 59 -2.65 12.83 0.47
C ALA A 59 -1.51 11.95 -0.05
N VAL A 60 -1.83 10.77 -0.60
CA VAL A 60 -0.81 9.87 -1.17
C VAL A 60 -0.87 9.80 -2.70
N HIS A 61 -1.72 10.63 -3.33
CA HIS A 61 -1.90 10.59 -4.77
C HIS A 61 -0.61 10.86 -5.55
N ASN A 62 0.19 11.79 -5.09
CA ASN A 62 1.43 12.20 -5.75
C ASN A 62 2.67 11.49 -5.19
N VAL A 63 2.50 10.47 -4.37
CA VAL A 63 3.61 9.71 -3.79
C VAL A 63 3.58 8.30 -4.37
N TRP A 64 4.73 7.83 -4.82
CA TRP A 64 4.91 6.51 -5.41
C TRP A 64 5.88 5.68 -4.58
N MET A 65 5.53 4.43 -4.34
CA MET A 65 6.41 3.49 -3.64
C MET A 65 7.10 2.59 -4.67
N GLU A 66 8.42 2.46 -4.54
CA GLU A 66 9.23 1.60 -5.41
C GLU A 66 10.08 0.67 -4.57
N SER A 67 10.55 -0.41 -5.20
CA SER A 67 11.48 -1.32 -4.55
C SER A 67 12.82 -0.62 -4.27
N TYR A 68 13.66 -1.27 -3.48
CA TYR A 68 15.00 -0.77 -3.19
C TYR A 68 15.80 -0.47 -4.47
N LYS A 69 15.59 -1.24 -5.52
CA LYS A 69 16.28 -1.05 -6.81
C LYS A 69 15.59 -0.04 -7.72
N GLY A 70 14.54 0.62 -7.25
CA GLY A 70 13.88 1.68 -8.01
C GLY A 70 12.92 1.19 -9.09
N ALA A 71 12.17 0.15 -8.81
CA ALA A 71 11.16 -0.38 -9.72
C ALA A 71 9.81 -0.52 -9.02
N ILE A 72 8.72 -0.35 -9.76
CA ILE A 72 7.39 -0.71 -9.28
C ILE A 72 7.38 -2.22 -9.04
N PHE A 73 6.83 -2.66 -7.93
CA PHE A 73 6.88 -4.06 -7.53
C PHE A 73 5.51 -4.61 -7.15
N GLU A 74 5.41 -5.93 -7.01
CA GLU A 74 4.19 -6.60 -6.60
C GLU A 74 3.96 -6.40 -5.10
N ALA A 75 3.29 -5.29 -4.75
CA ALA A 75 2.99 -4.94 -3.36
C ALA A 75 1.74 -5.67 -2.89
N ASN A 76 1.90 -6.93 -2.54
CA ASN A 76 0.78 -7.76 -2.09
C ASN A 76 0.17 -7.24 -0.80
N TYR A 77 -1.12 -7.47 -0.63
CA TYR A 77 -1.86 -7.08 0.57
C TYR A 77 -3.03 -8.04 0.82
N VAL A 78 -3.37 -8.21 2.08
CA VAL A 78 -4.52 -9.03 2.51
C VAL A 78 -5.12 -8.40 3.76
N ALA A 79 -6.30 -8.87 4.16
CA ALA A 79 -6.97 -8.35 5.36
C ALA A 79 -6.16 -8.60 6.63
N GLY A 80 -5.69 -9.81 6.84
CA GLY A 80 -4.98 -10.18 8.06
C GLY A 80 -5.90 -10.34 9.26
N SER A 81 -5.35 -10.83 10.36
CA SER A 81 -6.10 -10.98 11.61
C SER A 81 -6.19 -9.67 12.36
N LYS A 82 -7.32 -9.45 13.03
CA LYS A 82 -7.49 -8.27 13.90
C LYS A 82 -6.54 -8.37 15.09
N ASN A 83 -6.11 -7.21 15.59
CA ASN A 83 -5.24 -7.09 16.75
C ASN A 83 -3.90 -7.83 16.64
N SER A 84 -3.37 -7.90 15.43
CA SER A 84 -2.06 -8.49 15.17
C SER A 84 -1.36 -7.74 14.05
N ALA A 85 -0.09 -7.41 14.26
CA ALA A 85 0.74 -6.81 13.22
C ALA A 85 1.15 -7.86 12.17
N GLY A 86 1.20 -9.12 12.54
CA GLY A 86 1.74 -10.16 11.68
C GLY A 86 3.25 -10.05 11.50
N LYS A 87 3.78 -10.76 10.52
CA LYS A 87 5.22 -10.84 10.28
C LYS A 87 5.74 -9.62 9.54
N SER A 88 6.80 -9.00 10.08
CA SER A 88 7.52 -7.93 9.36
C SER A 88 8.30 -8.51 8.18
N LYS A 89 8.62 -7.66 7.22
CA LYS A 89 9.47 -8.03 6.06
C LYS A 89 8.89 -9.19 5.24
N SER A 90 7.57 -9.37 5.31
CA SER A 90 6.90 -10.48 4.61
C SER A 90 6.68 -10.20 3.12
N GLY A 91 6.76 -8.94 2.71
CA GLY A 91 6.39 -8.52 1.35
C GLY A 91 4.89 -8.46 1.12
N ARG A 92 4.11 -8.52 2.19
CA ARG A 92 2.65 -8.50 2.12
C ARG A 92 2.07 -7.67 3.26
N LEU A 93 1.38 -6.60 2.91
CA LEU A 93 0.74 -5.72 3.89
C LEU A 93 -0.52 -6.37 4.45
N LEU A 94 -0.68 -6.31 5.76
CA LEU A 94 -1.92 -6.72 6.43
C LEU A 94 -2.73 -5.49 6.77
N GLN A 95 -3.95 -5.38 6.22
CA GLN A 95 -4.80 -4.20 6.43
C GLN A 95 -5.15 -4.03 7.90
N ASN A 96 -5.61 -5.10 8.56
CA ASN A 96 -5.89 -5.08 9.99
C ASN A 96 -4.61 -4.88 10.81
N GLY A 97 -3.46 -5.32 10.29
CA GLY A 97 -2.17 -5.11 10.94
C GLY A 97 -1.76 -3.64 10.95
N CYS A 98 -1.98 -2.92 9.86
CA CYS A 98 -1.74 -1.47 9.81
C CYS A 98 -2.59 -0.75 10.85
N GLU A 99 -3.88 -1.04 10.88
CA GLU A 99 -4.79 -0.45 11.87
C GLU A 99 -4.32 -0.75 13.30
N TYR A 100 -3.95 -1.98 13.57
CA TYR A 100 -3.48 -2.39 14.88
C TYR A 100 -2.23 -1.61 15.29
N MET A 101 -1.22 -1.54 14.41
CA MET A 101 0.05 -0.88 14.73
C MET A 101 -0.12 0.62 14.95
N ILE A 102 -0.96 1.26 14.16
CA ILE A 102 -1.27 2.69 14.34
C ILE A 102 -1.99 2.90 15.67
N ARG A 103 -2.99 2.08 15.94
CA ARG A 103 -3.81 2.21 17.15
C ARG A 103 -3.01 2.04 18.44
N ILE A 104 -2.03 1.13 18.46
CA ILE A 104 -1.19 0.93 19.64
C ILE A 104 0.05 1.83 19.68
N GLY A 105 0.22 2.70 18.67
CA GLY A 105 1.35 3.63 18.61
C GLY A 105 2.67 3.01 18.18
N ARG A 106 2.65 1.81 17.60
CA ARG A 106 3.87 1.17 17.08
C ARG A 106 4.33 1.80 15.77
N CYS A 107 3.39 2.27 14.98
CA CYS A 107 3.63 3.09 13.79
C CYS A 107 2.87 4.40 13.94
N ALA A 108 3.49 5.51 13.60
CA ALA A 108 2.85 6.82 13.63
C ALA A 108 2.31 7.22 12.25
N THR A 109 2.92 6.74 11.16
CA THR A 109 2.60 7.15 9.80
C THR A 109 2.37 5.95 8.90
N CYS A 110 1.69 6.20 7.78
CA CYS A 110 1.51 5.19 6.74
C CYS A 110 2.84 4.63 6.23
N TYR A 111 3.85 5.49 6.14
CA TYR A 111 5.17 5.10 5.63
C TYR A 111 5.86 4.09 6.55
N GLU A 112 5.73 4.25 7.85
CA GLU A 112 6.25 3.29 8.82
C GLU A 112 5.58 1.92 8.67
N CYS A 113 4.28 1.89 8.41
CA CYS A 113 3.57 0.64 8.13
C CYS A 113 4.09 -0.03 6.85
N LEU A 114 4.30 0.77 5.80
CA LEU A 114 4.81 0.24 4.53
C LEU A 114 6.23 -0.32 4.69
N HIS A 115 7.09 0.39 5.42
CA HIS A 115 8.43 -0.10 5.74
C HIS A 115 8.38 -1.40 6.54
N TYR A 116 7.46 -1.51 7.49
CA TYR A 116 7.34 -2.70 8.32
C TYR A 116 7.11 -3.97 7.47
N TYR A 117 6.22 -3.90 6.48
CA TYR A 117 5.85 -5.07 5.70
C TYR A 117 6.74 -5.33 4.50
N TYR A 118 7.25 -4.29 3.87
CA TYR A 118 7.92 -4.44 2.58
C TYR A 118 9.43 -4.36 2.63
N ASP A 119 10.00 -3.67 3.62
CA ASP A 119 11.46 -3.53 3.72
C ASP A 119 12.15 -4.88 3.83
N ASN A 120 13.29 -4.99 3.15
CA ASN A 120 14.14 -6.18 3.18
C ASN A 120 13.41 -7.46 2.82
N SER A 121 12.29 -7.36 2.14
CA SER A 121 11.54 -8.48 1.59
C SER A 121 12.02 -8.81 0.18
N LYS A 122 11.66 -9.99 -0.29
CA LYS A 122 11.92 -10.36 -1.68
C LYS A 122 11.23 -9.40 -2.65
N ALA A 123 10.03 -8.94 -2.29
CA ALA A 123 9.26 -8.01 -3.13
C ALA A 123 10.00 -6.69 -3.34
N SER A 124 10.71 -6.18 -2.32
CA SER A 124 11.46 -4.93 -2.40
C SER A 124 12.91 -5.10 -2.84
N ASN A 125 13.29 -6.25 -3.33
CA ASN A 125 14.67 -6.58 -3.75
C ASN A 125 15.70 -6.56 -2.59
N GLY A 126 15.26 -6.90 -1.38
CA GLY A 126 16.14 -7.10 -0.23
C GLY A 126 16.63 -5.83 0.45
N GLY A 127 16.02 -4.68 0.18
CA GLY A 127 16.35 -3.41 0.83
C GLY A 127 15.09 -2.64 1.20
N PRO A 128 15.24 -1.43 1.75
CA PRO A 128 14.09 -0.61 2.10
C PRO A 128 13.33 -0.15 0.86
N VAL A 129 12.01 -0.09 0.97
CA VAL A 129 11.20 0.55 -0.07
C VAL A 129 11.51 2.04 -0.11
N ARG A 130 11.33 2.64 -1.27
CA ARG A 130 11.64 4.04 -1.53
C ARG A 130 10.40 4.76 -2.00
N PHE A 131 10.29 6.03 -1.67
CA PHE A 131 9.14 6.85 -2.01
C PHE A 131 9.58 8.02 -2.89
N PHE A 132 8.78 8.33 -3.89
CA PHE A 132 9.07 9.38 -4.87
C PHE A 132 7.84 10.23 -5.10
N ASP A 133 8.05 11.51 -5.41
CA ASP A 133 6.96 12.37 -5.85
C ASP A 133 6.69 12.20 -7.35
N SER A 134 5.74 12.97 -7.89
CA SER A 134 5.37 12.92 -9.32
C SER A 134 6.49 13.35 -10.25
N ASN A 135 7.47 14.09 -9.74
CA ASN A 135 8.63 14.56 -10.51
C ASN A 135 9.84 13.65 -10.34
N LYS A 136 9.64 12.48 -9.71
CA LYS A 136 10.67 11.48 -9.41
C LYS A 136 11.74 11.95 -8.43
N ASN A 137 11.42 12.91 -7.59
CA ASN A 137 12.28 13.29 -6.47
C ASN A 137 12.06 12.32 -5.32
N GLU A 138 13.13 11.77 -4.77
CA GLU A 138 13.03 10.84 -3.66
C GLU A 138 12.66 11.58 -2.37
N LEU A 139 11.71 11.00 -1.63
CA LEU A 139 11.19 11.55 -0.39
C LEU A 139 11.76 10.75 0.79
N SER A 140 12.09 11.46 1.87
CA SER A 140 12.69 10.85 3.08
C SER A 140 11.59 10.46 4.07
N TYR A 141 11.00 9.30 3.83
CA TYR A 141 9.98 8.78 4.75
C TYR A 141 10.44 7.52 5.47
#